data_6f30ce39b3f4160749f41c0a951547fb
#
_entry.id   6f30ce39b3f4160749f41c0a951547fb
#
_cell.length_a   1.000
_cell.length_b   1.000
_cell.length_c   1.000
_cell.angle_alpha   90.00
_cell.angle_beta   90.00
_cell.angle_gamma   90.00
#
_symmetry.space_group_name_H-M   'P 1'
#
loop_
_entity.id
_entity.type
_entity.pdbx_description
1 polymer ?
#
loop_
_entity_poly.entity_id
_entity_poly.type
_entity_poly.pdbx_seq_one_letter_code
_entity_poly.pdbx_strand_id
1 'polypeptide(L)'
;ASSLVGSEMCIRDRFEATDARGAFPCFDEPQFKIEWQVTMSVPVGDVALTNTPPEETTAKGGFETTRFMRTKPMPSYLIALAVGPFDFVPVEDTSTPCRIVTPKDKAWMAKDAAENTPPILAALEDYFGRPYPYRKLDLIAVPEFNPGAMENVGLITYRETILLLDPETATVAQKRTLSAVNAHEIAHQWYGNLVTMEWWDDLWLNESFASWMGDKITQQVFPEFGMDITTVRGNEGAKNSDTSAAVHAIRAPVMSNAVFESMDATITYSKGQAVLEMFENFVGEELFREGVRNYINQNEWGSAVAADLLENLSESSGVDFHTAMGTFLDQPGVPDVSVTPLGDGKVELAQSRFQFLDQDLQQEMPWQVPVVLKYSDGSQVREHRVMLTEPSEVIELPGGADPEWIHPNSNETGYYRWDVGPEKLLEMVAVAQETFTPRERVAMVEQVSAQMRAGRITGGDYLEATTVLLNDEHPEVVNTALGNLGEVRMAFVTAELMPAFRAWVRQSVGPLVERYGLTPQEGEDESVSLVRPSLIAWMGNWGADPEVRAFASEVTEAYLADRQSVDGSIAGPCLRIAAIEGDWRLYNTFKKEYEAASVPAERQRFLSALGRFQDWSMQEAALDFTLSGELRPQ
;
A
#
# COMPACT_ATOMS: atom_id res chain seq x y z
N ALA A 1 -6.41 -33.13 -10.63
CA ALA A 1 -6.07 -31.84 -11.23
C ALA A 1 -6.19 -31.97 -12.74
N SER A 2 -7.15 -31.32 -13.36
CA SER A 2 -7.19 -31.18 -14.81
C SER A 2 -6.07 -30.22 -15.21
N SER A 3 -4.97 -30.78 -15.75
CA SER A 3 -3.94 -29.96 -16.39
C SER A 3 -4.55 -29.31 -17.62
N LEU A 4 -4.69 -28.01 -17.63
CA LEU A 4 -4.89 -27.25 -18.85
C LEU A 4 -3.54 -27.19 -19.57
N VAL A 5 -3.48 -27.88 -20.70
CA VAL A 5 -2.32 -27.93 -21.61
C VAL A 5 -2.46 -26.76 -22.59
N GLY A 6 -1.56 -25.87 -22.52
CA GLY A 6 -1.47 -24.66 -23.31
C GLY A 6 -1.05 -23.55 -22.37
N SER A 7 -0.41 -22.52 -22.76
CA SER A 7 0.13 -21.39 -21.98
C SER A 7 -0.69 -20.90 -20.76
N GLU A 8 -1.60 -21.71 -20.27
CA GLU A 8 -2.50 -21.49 -19.15
C GLU A 8 -1.90 -22.12 -17.90
N MET A 9 -1.37 -21.27 -17.04
CA MET A 9 -0.88 -21.69 -15.74
C MET A 9 -2.01 -22.05 -14.80
N CYS A 10 -1.62 -22.78 -13.77
CA CYS A 10 -2.48 -23.42 -12.80
C CYS A 10 -3.58 -22.48 -12.26
N ILE A 11 -4.80 -22.99 -12.17
CA ILE A 11 -5.98 -22.29 -11.69
C ILE A 11 -5.91 -21.95 -10.18
N ARG A 12 -4.93 -22.49 -9.43
CA ARG A 12 -4.68 -22.16 -8.02
C ARG A 12 -3.28 -21.56 -7.90
N ASP A 13 -3.30 -20.29 -7.62
CA ASP A 13 -2.10 -19.47 -7.49
C ASP A 13 -1.54 -19.45 -6.04
N ARG A 14 -2.34 -19.76 -5.02
CA ARG A 14 -1.93 -19.87 -3.61
C ARG A 14 -2.83 -20.83 -2.82
N PHE A 15 -2.38 -21.25 -1.62
CA PHE A 15 -3.13 -22.12 -0.71
C PHE A 15 -3.80 -21.40 0.46
N GLU A 16 -3.55 -20.13 0.62
CA GLU A 16 -4.22 -19.32 1.63
C GLU A 16 -5.68 -19.03 1.22
N ALA A 17 -6.63 -19.10 2.13
CA ALA A 17 -6.50 -19.49 3.54
C ALA A 17 -6.59 -21.02 3.71
N THR A 18 -7.39 -21.73 2.91
CA THR A 18 -7.78 -23.14 3.14
C THR A 18 -7.82 -23.97 1.86
N ASP A 19 -7.01 -23.62 0.87
CA ASP A 19 -7.01 -24.26 -0.45
C ASP A 19 -6.01 -25.42 -0.56
N ALA A 20 -5.10 -25.59 0.41
CA ALA A 20 -4.17 -26.71 0.44
C ALA A 20 -4.89 -28.05 0.51
N ARG A 21 -6.01 -28.11 1.25
CA ARG A 21 -6.86 -29.32 1.35
C ARG A 21 -7.49 -29.75 0.01
N GLY A 22 -7.58 -28.85 -0.93
CA GLY A 22 -8.01 -29.14 -2.29
C GLY A 22 -6.94 -29.79 -3.16
N ALA A 23 -5.64 -29.66 -2.80
CA ALA A 23 -4.50 -30.21 -3.49
C ALA A 23 -3.99 -31.50 -2.86
N PHE A 24 -3.95 -31.61 -1.54
CA PHE A 24 -3.50 -32.79 -0.79
C PHE A 24 -4.19 -32.88 0.58
N PRO A 25 -4.33 -34.11 1.16
CA PRO A 25 -4.89 -34.28 2.49
C PRO A 25 -3.99 -33.65 3.56
N CYS A 26 -4.56 -32.71 4.33
CA CYS A 26 -3.84 -32.03 5.44
C CYS A 26 -4.83 -31.50 6.48
N PHE A 27 -4.31 -31.14 7.66
CA PHE A 27 -4.99 -30.27 8.61
C PHE A 27 -4.70 -28.83 8.17
N ASP A 28 -5.65 -28.25 7.45
CA ASP A 28 -5.50 -26.99 6.71
C ASP A 28 -5.94 -25.80 7.55
N GLU A 29 -5.23 -25.60 8.65
CA GLU A 29 -5.43 -24.54 9.63
C GLU A 29 -4.07 -24.02 10.10
N PRO A 30 -3.89 -22.73 10.38
CA PRO A 30 -2.58 -22.12 10.62
C PRO A 30 -1.86 -22.66 11.86
N GLN A 31 -2.59 -23.12 12.89
CA GLN A 31 -2.00 -23.69 14.10
C GLN A 31 -1.26 -25.02 13.88
N PHE A 32 -1.56 -25.76 12.81
CA PHE A 32 -0.93 -27.04 12.54
C PHE A 32 0.39 -26.88 11.78
N LYS A 33 1.44 -26.53 12.49
CA LYS A 33 2.79 -26.42 11.94
C LYS A 33 3.49 -27.77 12.00
N ILE A 34 3.81 -28.32 10.82
CA ILE A 34 4.51 -29.60 10.67
C ILE A 34 5.66 -29.49 9.68
N GLU A 35 6.58 -30.45 9.71
CA GLU A 35 7.62 -30.60 8.67
C GLU A 35 7.03 -31.30 7.44
N TRP A 36 7.30 -30.74 6.25
CA TRP A 36 6.85 -31.28 4.97
C TRP A 36 8.00 -31.88 4.17
N GLN A 37 7.76 -33.05 3.56
CA GLN A 37 8.67 -33.67 2.60
C GLN A 37 8.01 -33.70 1.22
N VAL A 38 8.42 -32.80 0.33
CA VAL A 38 7.86 -32.71 -1.03
C VAL A 38 8.67 -33.54 -2.01
N THR A 39 7.99 -34.25 -2.90
CA THR A 39 8.59 -34.91 -4.08
C THR A 39 7.73 -34.59 -5.30
N MET A 40 8.35 -34.08 -6.37
CA MET A 40 7.65 -33.73 -7.59
C MET A 40 8.25 -34.48 -8.78
N SER A 41 7.37 -35.01 -9.65
CA SER A 41 7.75 -35.60 -10.91
C SER A 41 7.21 -34.75 -12.05
N VAL A 42 8.10 -34.21 -12.88
CA VAL A 42 7.77 -33.26 -13.94
C VAL A 42 8.33 -33.76 -15.27
N PRO A 43 7.76 -33.39 -16.44
CA PRO A 43 8.34 -33.69 -17.74
C PRO A 43 9.79 -33.21 -17.85
N VAL A 44 10.64 -33.96 -18.55
CA VAL A 44 12.01 -33.51 -18.84
C VAL A 44 11.98 -32.22 -19.65
N GLY A 45 12.67 -31.20 -19.15
CA GLY A 45 12.70 -29.85 -19.71
C GLY A 45 11.94 -28.83 -18.89
N ASP A 46 11.03 -29.26 -17.98
CA ASP A 46 10.44 -28.41 -16.98
C ASP A 46 11.24 -28.46 -15.66
N VAL A 47 11.19 -27.41 -14.88
CA VAL A 47 11.81 -27.32 -13.57
C VAL A 47 10.75 -27.38 -12.49
N ALA A 48 10.97 -28.21 -11.46
CA ALA A 48 10.16 -28.25 -10.26
C ALA A 48 10.79 -27.37 -9.16
N LEU A 49 10.01 -26.50 -8.53
CA LEU A 49 10.42 -25.67 -7.40
C LEU A 49 9.40 -25.79 -6.25
N THR A 50 9.91 -25.70 -5.03
CA THR A 50 9.11 -25.66 -3.80
C THR A 50 9.87 -24.91 -2.69
N ASN A 51 9.38 -24.91 -1.48
CA ASN A 51 9.88 -24.21 -0.29
C ASN A 51 11.36 -24.47 0.05
N THR A 52 11.92 -25.61 -0.31
CA THR A 52 13.27 -26.02 0.08
C THR A 52 14.13 -26.39 -1.14
N PRO A 53 15.47 -26.41 -0.99
CA PRO A 53 16.37 -26.88 -2.04
C PRO A 53 16.14 -28.35 -2.42
N PRO A 54 16.48 -28.76 -3.66
CA PRO A 54 16.49 -30.16 -4.06
C PRO A 54 17.51 -30.96 -3.23
N GLU A 55 17.14 -32.16 -2.84
CA GLU A 55 18.01 -33.12 -2.16
C GLU A 55 18.53 -34.18 -3.14
N GLU A 56 17.65 -34.71 -3.99
CA GLU A 56 17.96 -35.72 -4.98
C GLU A 56 17.06 -35.57 -6.21
N THR A 57 17.64 -35.70 -7.40
CA THR A 57 16.89 -35.73 -8.67
C THR A 57 17.25 -36.97 -9.48
N THR A 58 16.25 -37.67 -9.96
CA THR A 58 16.38 -38.86 -10.81
C THR A 58 15.55 -38.72 -12.09
N ALA A 59 16.09 -39.15 -13.23
CA ALA A 59 15.38 -39.10 -14.51
C ALA A 59 14.98 -40.50 -14.95
N LYS A 60 13.70 -40.70 -15.30
CA LYS A 60 13.19 -41.97 -15.81
C LYS A 60 11.94 -41.77 -16.68
N GLY A 61 11.90 -42.42 -17.83
CA GLY A 61 10.69 -42.51 -18.65
C GLY A 61 10.16 -41.17 -19.19
N GLY A 62 11.05 -40.20 -19.42
CA GLY A 62 10.65 -38.86 -19.87
C GLY A 62 10.24 -37.90 -18.78
N PHE A 63 10.40 -38.31 -17.51
CA PHE A 63 10.16 -37.48 -16.32
C PHE A 63 11.42 -37.32 -15.48
N GLU A 64 11.54 -36.16 -14.85
CA GLU A 64 12.48 -35.91 -13.74
C GLU A 64 11.71 -35.90 -12.44
N THR A 65 12.18 -36.68 -11.45
CA THR A 65 11.61 -36.76 -10.13
C THR A 65 12.59 -36.16 -9.14
N THR A 66 12.22 -35.05 -8.54
CA THR A 66 13.02 -34.34 -7.55
C THR A 66 12.40 -34.51 -6.16
N ARG A 67 13.18 -35.04 -5.22
CA ARG A 67 12.89 -35.03 -3.81
C ARG A 67 13.58 -33.82 -3.20
N PHE A 68 12.80 -33.00 -2.50
CA PHE A 68 13.31 -31.77 -1.87
C PHE A 68 13.69 -32.03 -0.41
N MET A 69 14.54 -31.18 0.15
CA MET A 69 14.86 -31.24 1.58
C MET A 69 13.58 -31.02 2.41
N ARG A 70 13.55 -31.63 3.60
CA ARG A 70 12.45 -31.44 4.53
C ARG A 70 12.39 -29.98 5.00
N THR A 71 11.18 -29.42 5.10
CA THR A 71 10.96 -28.06 5.63
C THR A 71 11.20 -28.01 7.14
N LYS A 72 11.33 -26.82 7.69
CA LYS A 72 11.03 -26.56 9.10
C LYS A 72 9.52 -26.65 9.36
N PRO A 73 9.05 -26.72 10.61
CA PRO A 73 7.62 -26.70 10.89
C PRO A 73 6.95 -25.44 10.31
N MET A 74 5.94 -25.66 9.47
CA MET A 74 5.13 -24.58 8.88
C MET A 74 3.71 -25.06 8.58
N PRO A 75 2.70 -24.18 8.53
CA PRO A 75 1.34 -24.55 8.16
C PRO A 75 1.22 -24.86 6.67
N SER A 76 0.11 -25.49 6.30
CA SER A 76 -0.19 -25.95 4.94
C SER A 76 -0.28 -24.80 3.92
N TYR A 77 -0.82 -23.65 4.29
CA TYR A 77 -1.04 -22.53 3.38
C TYR A 77 0.27 -21.91 2.84
N LEU A 78 1.39 -22.11 3.54
CA LEU A 78 2.72 -21.61 3.12
C LEU A 78 3.45 -22.53 2.12
N ILE A 79 2.87 -23.68 1.77
CA ILE A 79 3.46 -24.56 0.75
C ILE A 79 3.32 -23.90 -0.60
N ALA A 80 4.41 -23.91 -1.37
CA ALA A 80 4.41 -23.48 -2.76
C ALA A 80 4.90 -24.61 -3.67
N LEU A 81 4.26 -24.77 -4.82
CA LEU A 81 4.58 -25.73 -5.85
C LEU A 81 4.62 -25.01 -7.20
N ALA A 82 5.79 -24.92 -7.83
CA ALA A 82 5.91 -24.31 -9.15
C ALA A 82 6.56 -25.30 -10.15
N VAL A 83 5.99 -25.38 -11.35
CA VAL A 83 6.48 -26.22 -12.42
C VAL A 83 6.45 -25.43 -13.73
N GLY A 84 7.55 -25.43 -14.46
CA GLY A 84 7.60 -24.76 -15.75
C GLY A 84 9.02 -24.54 -16.27
N PRO A 85 9.14 -23.94 -17.47
CA PRO A 85 10.41 -23.53 -18.04
C PRO A 85 10.80 -22.16 -17.48
N PHE A 86 11.59 -22.16 -16.39
CA PHE A 86 12.02 -20.94 -15.71
C PHE A 86 13.44 -20.53 -16.10
N ASP A 87 13.70 -19.22 -16.06
CA ASP A 87 15.03 -18.64 -16.01
C ASP A 87 15.35 -18.23 -14.56
N PHE A 88 16.65 -18.22 -14.23
CA PHE A 88 17.14 -17.93 -12.87
C PHE A 88 18.15 -16.79 -12.90
N VAL A 89 17.91 -15.76 -12.10
CA VAL A 89 18.86 -14.66 -11.88
C VAL A 89 19.38 -14.77 -10.45
N PRO A 90 20.67 -15.10 -10.24
CA PRO A 90 21.27 -15.11 -8.90
C PRO A 90 21.21 -13.72 -8.26
N VAL A 91 20.99 -13.67 -6.96
CA VAL A 91 21.06 -12.45 -6.15
C VAL A 91 22.26 -12.60 -5.23
N GLU A 92 23.25 -11.75 -5.43
CA GLU A 92 24.48 -11.72 -4.64
C GLU A 92 24.29 -10.92 -3.34
N ASP A 93 25.27 -10.96 -2.45
CA ASP A 93 25.31 -10.17 -1.21
C ASP A 93 24.14 -10.43 -0.24
N THR A 94 23.59 -11.64 -0.23
CA THR A 94 22.55 -12.11 0.69
C THR A 94 23.09 -13.13 1.69
N SER A 95 22.54 -13.14 2.90
CA SER A 95 22.91 -14.07 3.99
C SER A 95 22.53 -15.53 3.69
N THR A 96 21.65 -15.76 2.74
CA THR A 96 21.16 -17.08 2.30
C THR A 96 21.16 -17.15 0.78
N PRO A 97 21.30 -18.35 0.15
CA PRO A 97 21.16 -18.47 -1.31
C PRO A 97 19.85 -17.86 -1.80
N CYS A 98 19.95 -16.88 -2.70
CA CYS A 98 18.81 -16.11 -3.20
C CYS A 98 18.81 -16.05 -4.73
N ARG A 99 17.62 -16.13 -5.34
CA ARG A 99 17.43 -16.03 -6.79
C ARG A 99 16.09 -15.36 -7.11
N ILE A 100 16.09 -14.60 -8.20
CA ILE A 100 14.84 -14.24 -8.88
C ILE A 100 14.53 -15.33 -9.90
N VAL A 101 13.32 -15.85 -9.86
CA VAL A 101 12.82 -16.88 -10.77
C VAL A 101 11.80 -16.25 -11.70
N THR A 102 12.05 -16.32 -12.99
CA THR A 102 11.17 -15.70 -14.00
C THR A 102 10.61 -16.73 -14.96
N PRO A 103 9.48 -16.49 -15.60
CA PRO A 103 9.11 -17.20 -16.80
C PRO A 103 10.24 -17.08 -17.82
N LYS A 104 10.33 -18.09 -18.69
CA LYS A 104 11.37 -18.14 -19.72
C LYS A 104 11.42 -16.85 -20.57
N ASP A 105 12.63 -16.42 -20.91
CA ASP A 105 12.92 -15.24 -21.72
C ASP A 105 12.59 -13.89 -21.06
N LYS A 106 12.33 -13.86 -19.72
CA LYS A 106 12.04 -12.63 -18.95
C LYS A 106 13.11 -12.26 -17.90
N ALA A 107 14.22 -12.98 -17.85
CA ALA A 107 15.30 -12.74 -16.87
C ALA A 107 15.86 -11.31 -16.90
N TRP A 108 15.83 -10.65 -18.07
CA TRP A 108 16.28 -9.26 -18.24
C TRP A 108 15.47 -8.23 -17.44
N MET A 109 14.23 -8.57 -17.05
CA MET A 109 13.35 -7.70 -16.24
C MET A 109 13.58 -7.86 -14.74
N ALA A 110 14.42 -8.78 -14.29
CA ALA A 110 14.65 -9.09 -12.89
C ALA A 110 15.68 -8.18 -12.21
N LYS A 111 16.27 -7.21 -12.93
CA LYS A 111 17.36 -6.36 -12.43
C LYS A 111 16.99 -5.61 -11.17
N ASP A 112 15.89 -4.84 -11.19
CA ASP A 112 15.45 -4.04 -10.04
C ASP A 112 15.15 -4.93 -8.83
N ALA A 113 14.53 -6.09 -9.01
CA ALA A 113 14.28 -7.05 -7.92
C ALA A 113 15.58 -7.62 -7.34
N ALA A 114 16.56 -7.95 -8.19
CA ALA A 114 17.86 -8.48 -7.74
C ALA A 114 18.68 -7.44 -6.97
N GLU A 115 18.66 -6.18 -7.38
CA GLU A 115 19.34 -5.06 -6.71
C GLU A 115 18.63 -4.62 -5.41
N ASN A 116 17.31 -4.76 -5.36
CA ASN A 116 16.46 -4.33 -4.26
C ASN A 116 16.49 -5.31 -3.06
N THR A 117 16.57 -6.61 -3.31
CA THR A 117 16.44 -7.66 -2.29
C THR A 117 17.54 -7.66 -1.22
N PRO A 118 18.85 -7.55 -1.54
CA PRO A 118 19.91 -7.64 -0.53
C PRO A 118 19.83 -6.58 0.58
N PRO A 119 19.68 -5.28 0.30
CA PRO A 119 19.61 -4.27 1.35
C PRO A 119 18.33 -4.39 2.20
N ILE A 120 17.20 -4.81 1.62
CA ILE A 120 15.97 -5.09 2.36
C ILE A 120 16.16 -6.26 3.32
N LEU A 121 16.72 -7.39 2.84
CA LEU A 121 16.98 -8.55 3.67
C LEU A 121 17.90 -8.20 4.84
N ALA A 122 18.98 -7.46 4.57
CA ALA A 122 19.94 -7.05 5.61
C ALA A 122 19.28 -6.12 6.67
N ALA A 123 18.44 -5.19 6.24
CA ALA A 123 17.72 -4.29 7.15
C ALA A 123 16.72 -5.05 8.04
N LEU A 124 16.01 -6.04 7.49
CA LEU A 124 15.11 -6.91 8.26
C LEU A 124 15.86 -7.80 9.24
N GLU A 125 16.99 -8.40 8.84
CA GLU A 125 17.86 -9.18 9.73
C GLU A 125 18.39 -8.33 10.89
N ASP A 126 18.76 -7.07 10.62
CA ASP A 126 19.14 -6.12 11.67
C ASP A 126 17.96 -5.78 12.58
N TYR A 127 16.79 -5.46 12.01
CA TYR A 127 15.60 -5.14 12.81
C TYR A 127 15.24 -6.28 13.77
N PHE A 128 15.14 -7.52 13.27
CA PHE A 128 14.82 -8.70 14.10
C PHE A 128 15.99 -9.19 14.95
N GLY A 129 17.22 -8.74 14.71
CA GLY A 129 18.43 -9.14 15.43
C GLY A 129 18.80 -10.61 15.20
N ARG A 130 18.39 -11.19 14.07
CA ARG A 130 18.63 -12.60 13.73
C ARG A 130 18.62 -12.82 12.21
N PRO A 131 19.43 -13.78 11.70
CA PRO A 131 19.48 -14.06 10.27
C PRO A 131 18.17 -14.65 9.74
N TYR A 132 18.02 -14.63 8.42
CA TYR A 132 16.94 -15.29 7.70
C TYR A 132 16.80 -16.77 8.11
N PRO A 133 15.59 -17.22 8.51
CA PRO A 133 15.47 -18.51 9.22
C PRO A 133 15.46 -19.75 8.31
N TYR A 134 15.40 -19.59 6.98
CA TYR A 134 15.26 -20.72 6.06
C TYR A 134 16.49 -20.93 5.17
N ARG A 135 16.49 -22.01 4.37
CA ARG A 135 17.67 -22.48 3.63
C ARG A 135 17.92 -21.78 2.29
N LYS A 136 16.91 -21.13 1.75
CA LYS A 136 16.98 -20.39 0.49
C LYS A 136 15.89 -19.32 0.48
N LEU A 137 16.07 -18.34 -0.39
CA LEU A 137 15.10 -17.31 -0.69
C LEU A 137 14.97 -17.20 -2.23
N ASP A 138 13.97 -17.83 -2.81
CA ASP A 138 13.60 -17.64 -4.20
C ASP A 138 12.41 -16.69 -4.27
N LEU A 139 12.47 -15.70 -5.16
CA LEU A 139 11.37 -14.79 -5.48
C LEU A 139 10.90 -15.16 -6.90
N ILE A 140 9.68 -15.66 -7.03
CA ILE A 140 9.17 -16.13 -8.32
C ILE A 140 8.08 -15.22 -8.88
N ALA A 141 8.27 -14.77 -10.13
CA ALA A 141 7.25 -14.05 -10.87
C ALA A 141 6.23 -15.03 -11.47
N VAL A 142 4.98 -14.89 -11.08
CA VAL A 142 3.87 -15.73 -11.52
C VAL A 142 2.97 -14.94 -12.46
N PRO A 143 2.87 -15.33 -13.75
CA PRO A 143 1.87 -14.76 -14.64
C PRO A 143 0.45 -15.00 -14.14
N GLU A 144 -0.42 -13.99 -14.30
CA GLU A 144 -1.83 -14.08 -13.93
C GLU A 144 -2.09 -14.37 -12.41
N PHE A 145 -1.16 -13.98 -11.55
CA PHE A 145 -1.28 -14.08 -10.12
C PHE A 145 -2.25 -13.00 -9.61
N ASN A 146 -3.40 -13.39 -9.07
CA ASN A 146 -4.44 -12.45 -8.65
C ASN A 146 -4.02 -11.60 -7.42
N PRO A 147 -3.42 -12.17 -6.35
CA PRO A 147 -2.83 -11.38 -5.28
C PRO A 147 -1.64 -10.53 -5.75
N GLY A 148 -1.20 -9.58 -4.92
CA GLY A 148 0.05 -8.85 -5.17
C GLY A 148 1.28 -9.75 -5.06
N ALA A 149 1.37 -10.45 -3.91
CA ALA A 149 2.36 -11.47 -3.63
C ALA A 149 1.84 -12.45 -2.58
N MET A 150 2.68 -13.40 -2.16
CA MET A 150 2.40 -14.39 -1.12
C MET A 150 3.71 -14.88 -0.49
N GLU A 151 3.78 -14.89 0.80
CA GLU A 151 4.97 -15.12 1.64
C GLU A 151 5.44 -16.58 1.73
N ASN A 152 5.11 -17.42 0.77
CA ASN A 152 5.48 -18.84 0.79
C ASN A 152 6.94 -19.05 1.21
N VAL A 153 7.17 -19.83 2.25
CA VAL A 153 8.49 -20.07 2.85
C VAL A 153 9.53 -20.46 1.79
N GLY A 154 10.57 -19.65 1.63
CA GLY A 154 11.70 -19.94 0.75
C GLY A 154 11.38 -19.94 -0.76
N LEU A 155 10.14 -19.69 -1.17
CA LEU A 155 9.69 -19.51 -2.56
C LEU A 155 8.55 -18.50 -2.58
N ILE A 156 8.85 -17.24 -2.32
CA ILE A 156 7.88 -16.16 -2.29
C ILE A 156 7.34 -15.95 -3.70
N THR A 157 6.02 -15.93 -3.84
CA THR A 157 5.36 -15.76 -5.13
C THR A 157 4.91 -14.33 -5.32
N TYR A 158 5.10 -13.78 -6.52
CA TYR A 158 4.75 -12.40 -6.85
C TYR A 158 3.96 -12.34 -8.14
N ARG A 159 3.04 -11.41 -8.20
CA ARG A 159 2.48 -10.97 -9.47
C ARG A 159 3.61 -10.44 -10.36
N GLU A 160 3.61 -10.88 -11.61
CA GLU A 160 4.65 -10.55 -12.58
C GLU A 160 4.84 -9.03 -12.75
N THR A 161 3.75 -8.24 -12.71
CA THR A 161 3.79 -6.78 -12.83
C THR A 161 4.47 -6.07 -11.67
N ILE A 162 4.62 -6.74 -10.53
CA ILE A 162 5.30 -6.20 -9.33
C ILE A 162 6.78 -6.56 -9.35
N LEU A 163 7.10 -7.84 -9.58
CA LEU A 163 8.49 -8.31 -9.48
C LEU A 163 9.34 -7.97 -10.69
N LEU A 164 8.74 -7.96 -11.91
CA LEU A 164 9.46 -7.80 -13.16
C LEU A 164 9.22 -6.41 -13.76
N LEU A 165 10.24 -5.57 -13.71
CA LEU A 165 10.22 -4.23 -14.26
C LEU A 165 11.15 -4.13 -15.46
N ASP A 166 10.73 -3.40 -16.50
CA ASP A 166 11.62 -3.05 -17.58
C ASP A 166 12.61 -1.99 -17.08
N PRO A 167 13.92 -2.29 -16.99
CA PRO A 167 14.89 -1.37 -16.40
C PRO A 167 15.06 -0.04 -17.15
N GLU A 168 14.64 0.03 -18.42
CA GLU A 168 14.72 1.25 -19.24
C GLU A 168 13.50 2.17 -19.07
N THR A 169 12.34 1.61 -18.68
CA THR A 169 11.06 2.35 -18.63
C THR A 169 10.33 2.27 -17.29
N ALA A 170 10.93 1.62 -16.29
CA ALA A 170 10.35 1.50 -14.96
C ALA A 170 10.24 2.86 -14.27
N THR A 171 9.05 3.16 -13.76
CA THR A 171 8.77 4.40 -13.05
C THR A 171 9.16 4.33 -11.57
N VAL A 172 9.39 5.48 -10.93
CA VAL A 172 9.61 5.58 -9.47
C VAL A 172 8.46 4.92 -8.70
N ALA A 173 7.21 5.12 -9.13
CA ALA A 173 6.05 4.48 -8.51
C ALA A 173 6.12 2.94 -8.57
N GLN A 174 6.58 2.36 -9.68
CA GLN A 174 6.74 0.91 -9.81
C GLN A 174 7.88 0.39 -8.93
N LYS A 175 9.03 1.08 -8.89
CA LYS A 175 10.16 0.73 -8.02
C LYS A 175 9.80 0.82 -6.54
N ARG A 176 9.07 1.86 -6.14
CA ARG A 176 8.52 2.00 -4.79
C ARG A 176 7.59 0.83 -4.44
N THR A 177 6.67 0.46 -5.34
CA THR A 177 5.77 -0.68 -5.13
C THR A 177 6.53 -2.00 -5.00
N LEU A 178 7.49 -2.25 -5.90
CA LEU A 178 8.37 -3.42 -5.81
C LEU A 178 9.06 -3.48 -4.44
N SER A 179 9.65 -2.36 -3.99
CA SER A 179 10.40 -2.30 -2.72
C SER A 179 9.50 -2.57 -1.52
N ALA A 180 8.32 -1.93 -1.47
CA ALA A 180 7.39 -2.08 -0.36
C ALA A 180 6.82 -3.51 -0.29
N VAL A 181 6.40 -4.08 -1.43
CA VAL A 181 5.91 -5.47 -1.48
C VAL A 181 7.03 -6.45 -1.17
N ASN A 182 8.23 -6.25 -1.68
CA ASN A 182 9.37 -7.14 -1.39
C ASN A 182 9.75 -7.11 0.10
N ALA A 183 9.76 -5.94 0.72
CA ALA A 183 10.03 -5.82 2.16
C ALA A 183 8.91 -6.44 3.00
N HIS A 184 7.63 -6.30 2.60
CA HIS A 184 6.48 -6.95 3.20
C HIS A 184 6.63 -8.49 3.19
N GLU A 185 6.83 -9.08 2.03
CA GLU A 185 6.92 -10.55 1.86
C GLU A 185 8.15 -11.15 2.56
N ILE A 186 9.26 -10.43 2.58
CA ILE A 186 10.45 -10.88 3.29
C ILE A 186 10.25 -10.74 4.81
N ALA A 187 9.57 -9.71 5.31
CA ALA A 187 9.25 -9.54 6.73
C ALA A 187 8.39 -10.69 7.26
N HIS A 188 7.47 -11.20 6.47
CA HIS A 188 6.67 -12.38 6.79
C HIS A 188 7.53 -13.60 7.15
N GLN A 189 8.75 -13.70 6.66
CA GLN A 189 9.59 -14.88 6.95
C GLN A 189 9.91 -15.00 8.44
N TRP A 190 9.81 -13.90 9.21
CA TRP A 190 9.86 -13.91 10.68
C TRP A 190 8.44 -13.77 11.28
N TYR A 191 7.61 -12.87 10.74
CA TYR A 191 6.29 -12.54 11.26
C TYR A 191 5.20 -13.11 10.34
N GLY A 192 4.60 -14.22 10.73
CA GLY A 192 3.69 -15.03 9.92
C GLY A 192 4.24 -16.43 9.65
N ASN A 193 5.53 -16.56 9.34
CA ASN A 193 6.14 -17.83 8.96
C ASN A 193 6.91 -18.49 10.10
N LEU A 194 7.91 -17.81 10.69
CA LEU A 194 8.62 -18.32 11.85
C LEU A 194 7.70 -18.42 13.07
N VAL A 195 6.95 -17.36 13.33
CA VAL A 195 5.86 -17.32 14.30
C VAL A 195 4.56 -17.08 13.52
N THR A 196 3.59 -17.98 13.61
CA THR A 196 2.33 -17.93 12.86
C THR A 196 1.17 -17.67 13.82
N MET A 197 0.15 -16.90 13.40
CA MET A 197 -1.09 -16.77 14.19
C MET A 197 -1.73 -18.14 14.44
N GLU A 198 -2.37 -18.32 15.60
CA GLU A 198 -3.06 -19.56 15.94
C GLU A 198 -4.32 -19.76 15.09
N TRP A 199 -5.05 -18.65 14.83
CA TRP A 199 -6.27 -18.66 14.03
C TRP A 199 -6.42 -17.36 13.21
N TRP A 200 -7.29 -17.40 12.23
CA TRP A 200 -7.51 -16.33 11.24
C TRP A 200 -8.10 -15.03 11.80
N ASP A 201 -8.68 -15.03 13.01
CA ASP A 201 -9.11 -13.80 13.69
C ASP A 201 -7.92 -12.88 14.08
N ASP A 202 -6.74 -13.45 14.23
CA ASP A 202 -5.48 -12.74 14.42
C ASP A 202 -4.64 -12.59 13.11
N LEU A 203 -5.27 -12.64 11.93
CA LEU A 203 -4.60 -12.44 10.64
C LEU A 203 -3.78 -11.14 10.59
N TRP A 204 -4.23 -10.11 11.29
CA TRP A 204 -3.53 -8.83 11.42
C TRP A 204 -2.12 -8.97 12.01
N LEU A 205 -1.85 -9.97 12.85
CA LEU A 205 -0.50 -10.27 13.35
C LEU A 205 0.47 -10.55 12.21
N ASN A 206 0.01 -11.16 11.13
CA ASN A 206 0.82 -11.38 9.94
C ASN A 206 0.83 -10.11 9.07
N GLU A 207 -0.33 -9.68 8.61
CA GLU A 207 -0.50 -8.73 7.51
C GLU A 207 -0.25 -7.27 7.89
N SER A 208 -0.79 -6.84 9.05
CA SER A 208 -0.55 -5.48 9.53
C SER A 208 0.91 -5.26 9.86
N PHE A 209 1.54 -6.27 10.48
CA PHE A 209 2.95 -6.20 10.85
C PHE A 209 3.85 -6.18 9.61
N ALA A 210 3.59 -7.06 8.63
CA ALA A 210 4.36 -7.09 7.40
C ALA A 210 4.19 -5.79 6.58
N SER A 211 2.98 -5.22 6.56
CA SER A 211 2.72 -3.93 5.90
C SER A 211 3.48 -2.79 6.57
N TRP A 212 3.43 -2.72 7.90
CA TRP A 212 4.20 -1.73 8.67
C TRP A 212 5.70 -1.87 8.44
N MET A 213 6.25 -3.10 8.47
CA MET A 213 7.66 -3.36 8.17
C MET A 213 8.00 -3.05 6.72
N GLY A 214 7.11 -3.38 5.78
CA GLY A 214 7.28 -3.09 4.36
C GLY A 214 7.55 -1.61 4.11
N ASP A 215 6.71 -0.76 4.67
CA ASP A 215 6.83 0.69 4.54
C ASP A 215 8.06 1.23 5.29
N LYS A 216 8.26 0.80 6.55
CA LYS A 216 9.38 1.23 7.41
C LYS A 216 10.73 0.89 6.77
N ILE A 217 10.91 -0.34 6.31
CA ILE A 217 12.16 -0.80 5.71
C ILE A 217 12.38 -0.15 4.35
N THR A 218 11.32 0.02 3.55
CA THR A 218 11.43 0.73 2.27
C THR A 218 11.88 2.18 2.48
N GLN A 219 11.31 2.89 3.46
CA GLN A 219 11.73 4.25 3.79
C GLN A 219 13.17 4.31 4.32
N GLN A 220 13.58 3.32 5.10
CA GLN A 220 14.95 3.25 5.64
C GLN A 220 15.99 3.01 4.54
N VAL A 221 15.70 2.11 3.60
CA VAL A 221 16.65 1.65 2.56
C VAL A 221 16.63 2.55 1.33
N PHE A 222 15.46 3.05 0.95
CA PHE A 222 15.22 3.85 -0.25
C PHE A 222 14.41 5.11 0.09
N PRO A 223 14.96 6.04 0.88
CA PRO A 223 14.25 7.24 1.32
C PRO A 223 13.78 8.13 0.15
N GLU A 224 14.47 8.06 -1.00
CA GLU A 224 14.11 8.77 -2.23
C GLU A 224 12.74 8.37 -2.79
N PHE A 225 12.21 7.20 -2.41
CA PHE A 225 10.88 6.79 -2.84
C PHE A 225 9.74 7.47 -2.07
N GLY A 226 10.01 8.19 -0.98
CA GLY A 226 9.01 8.93 -0.20
C GLY A 226 7.94 8.02 0.38
N MET A 227 8.34 6.86 0.93
CA MET A 227 7.40 5.88 1.46
C MET A 227 6.65 6.40 2.68
N ASP A 228 7.30 7.21 3.52
CA ASP A 228 6.71 7.86 4.69
C ASP A 228 5.45 8.69 4.35
N ILE A 229 5.47 9.42 3.24
CA ILE A 229 4.31 10.18 2.75
C ILE A 229 3.24 9.24 2.17
N THR A 230 3.66 8.18 1.47
CA THR A 230 2.74 7.17 0.92
C THR A 230 1.99 6.45 2.03
N THR A 231 2.68 6.13 3.13
CA THR A 231 2.08 5.51 4.33
C THR A 231 0.98 6.39 4.91
N VAL A 232 1.19 7.70 5.03
CA VAL A 232 0.15 8.63 5.50
C VAL A 232 -1.11 8.55 4.63
N ARG A 233 -0.97 8.56 3.30
CA ARG A 233 -2.13 8.43 2.40
C ARG A 233 -2.86 7.08 2.57
N GLY A 234 -2.11 6.00 2.77
CA GLY A 234 -2.68 4.68 3.08
C GLY A 234 -3.47 4.70 4.39
N ASN A 235 -2.90 5.29 5.43
CA ASN A 235 -3.54 5.44 6.75
C ASN A 235 -4.81 6.31 6.68
N GLU A 236 -4.79 7.39 5.90
CA GLU A 236 -5.95 8.24 5.66
C GLU A 236 -7.07 7.51 4.89
N GLY A 237 -6.70 6.71 3.89
CA GLY A 237 -7.62 5.80 3.19
C GLY A 237 -8.28 4.81 4.14
N ALA A 238 -7.50 4.23 5.07
CA ALA A 238 -8.02 3.34 6.11
C ALA A 238 -9.01 4.06 7.05
N LYS A 239 -8.69 5.28 7.52
CA LYS A 239 -9.59 6.10 8.34
C LYS A 239 -10.92 6.39 7.61
N ASN A 240 -10.87 6.66 6.31
CA ASN A 240 -12.08 6.88 5.51
C ASN A 240 -12.94 5.61 5.40
N SER A 241 -12.35 4.44 5.15
CA SER A 241 -13.06 3.15 5.11
C SER A 241 -13.64 2.78 6.47
N ASP A 242 -12.88 2.98 7.55
CA ASP A 242 -13.26 2.66 8.92
C ASP A 242 -14.37 3.58 9.50
N THR A 243 -14.65 4.69 8.82
CA THR A 243 -15.80 5.55 9.13
C THR A 243 -17.13 4.98 8.58
N SER A 244 -17.11 3.88 7.82
CA SER A 244 -18.31 3.23 7.32
C SER A 244 -19.10 2.55 8.43
N ALA A 245 -20.44 2.55 8.30
CA ALA A 245 -21.33 1.83 9.22
C ALA A 245 -21.22 0.30 9.12
N ALA A 246 -20.70 -0.21 8.01
CA ALA A 246 -20.60 -1.66 7.74
C ALA A 246 -19.20 -2.24 8.04
N VAL A 247 -18.31 -1.45 8.59
CA VAL A 247 -16.93 -1.87 8.85
C VAL A 247 -16.84 -2.83 10.04
N HIS A 248 -15.91 -3.78 9.98
CA HIS A 248 -15.60 -4.71 11.07
C HIS A 248 -14.39 -4.25 11.88
N ALA A 249 -14.21 -4.78 13.08
CA ALA A 249 -12.99 -4.58 13.87
C ALA A 249 -11.78 -5.28 13.20
N ILE A 250 -10.56 -4.86 13.53
CA ILE A 250 -9.33 -5.54 13.04
C ILE A 250 -9.38 -7.01 13.44
N ARG A 251 -9.67 -7.29 14.72
CA ARG A 251 -9.85 -8.63 15.24
C ARG A 251 -11.32 -8.98 15.24
N ALA A 252 -11.75 -9.69 14.20
CA ALA A 252 -13.12 -10.16 14.04
C ALA A 252 -13.15 -11.69 14.00
N PRO A 253 -14.15 -12.35 14.65
CA PRO A 253 -14.23 -13.79 14.66
C PRO A 253 -14.39 -14.38 13.25
N VAL A 254 -13.47 -15.23 12.82
CA VAL A 254 -13.51 -15.93 11.54
C VAL A 254 -14.09 -17.32 11.73
N MET A 255 -15.38 -17.49 11.44
CA MET A 255 -16.14 -18.74 11.64
C MET A 255 -16.26 -19.57 10.36
N SER A 256 -15.86 -19.05 9.20
CA SER A 256 -15.94 -19.73 7.90
C SER A 256 -15.08 -19.03 6.85
N ASN A 257 -14.79 -19.73 5.74
CA ASN A 257 -14.10 -19.13 4.59
C ASN A 257 -14.85 -17.92 4.01
N ALA A 258 -16.18 -17.95 3.99
CA ALA A 258 -16.97 -16.82 3.50
C ALA A 258 -16.77 -15.55 4.36
N VAL A 259 -16.56 -15.69 5.67
CA VAL A 259 -16.20 -14.58 6.55
C VAL A 259 -14.80 -14.09 6.23
N PHE A 260 -13.83 -14.99 6.08
CA PHE A 260 -12.46 -14.65 5.68
C PHE A 260 -12.42 -13.88 4.35
N GLU A 261 -13.11 -14.39 3.33
CA GLU A 261 -13.17 -13.75 2.00
C GLU A 261 -13.90 -12.39 2.01
N SER A 262 -14.74 -12.12 3.00
CA SER A 262 -15.47 -10.85 3.16
C SER A 262 -14.73 -9.81 4.02
N MET A 263 -13.57 -10.15 4.60
CA MET A 263 -12.78 -9.21 5.40
C MET A 263 -12.25 -8.07 4.53
N ASP A 264 -12.42 -6.84 5.00
CA ASP A 264 -11.86 -5.68 4.32
C ASP A 264 -10.33 -5.64 4.52
N ALA A 265 -9.60 -5.84 3.44
CA ALA A 265 -8.15 -5.78 3.46
C ALA A 265 -7.63 -4.43 3.99
N THR A 266 -8.34 -3.32 3.73
CA THR A 266 -7.95 -2.00 4.23
C THR A 266 -7.91 -1.96 5.77
N ILE A 267 -8.82 -2.67 6.43
CA ILE A 267 -8.85 -2.77 7.89
C ILE A 267 -7.75 -3.71 8.40
N THR A 268 -7.64 -4.89 7.80
CA THR A 268 -6.66 -5.89 8.24
C THR A 268 -5.21 -5.45 7.98
N TYR A 269 -4.94 -4.77 6.87
CA TYR A 269 -3.59 -4.34 6.48
C TYR A 269 -3.30 -2.91 6.96
N SER A 270 -4.04 -1.91 6.46
CA SER A 270 -3.67 -0.50 6.63
C SER A 270 -4.06 0.07 8.00
N LYS A 271 -5.25 -0.23 8.55
CA LYS A 271 -5.59 0.20 9.91
C LYS A 271 -4.66 -0.44 10.94
N GLY A 272 -4.41 -1.74 10.82
CA GLY A 272 -3.52 -2.44 11.74
C GLY A 272 -2.08 -1.91 11.68
N GLN A 273 -1.56 -1.65 10.47
CA GLN A 273 -0.27 -0.99 10.24
C GLN A 273 -0.20 0.38 10.93
N ALA A 274 -1.23 1.22 10.73
CA ALA A 274 -1.27 2.55 11.32
C ALA A 274 -1.35 2.53 12.86
N VAL A 275 -2.03 1.54 13.43
CA VAL A 275 -2.08 1.32 14.88
C VAL A 275 -0.70 0.90 15.41
N LEU A 276 0.02 0.02 14.71
CA LEU A 276 1.40 -0.34 15.08
C LEU A 276 2.33 0.89 15.05
N GLU A 277 2.29 1.69 13.98
CA GLU A 277 3.07 2.93 13.84
C GLU A 277 2.75 3.92 14.98
N MET A 278 1.48 4.11 15.30
CA MET A 278 1.02 4.99 16.37
C MET A 278 1.62 4.60 17.73
N PHE A 279 1.55 3.32 18.09
CA PHE A 279 2.06 2.84 19.36
C PHE A 279 3.59 2.82 19.40
N GLU A 280 4.26 2.44 18.30
CA GLU A 280 5.72 2.55 18.20
C GLU A 280 6.19 3.99 18.44
N ASN A 281 5.57 4.96 17.74
CA ASN A 281 5.90 6.38 17.91
C ASN A 281 5.68 6.86 19.35
N PHE A 282 4.64 6.37 20.02
CA PHE A 282 4.30 6.77 21.37
C PHE A 282 5.31 6.27 22.42
N VAL A 283 5.73 5.00 22.35
CA VAL A 283 6.65 4.40 23.32
C VAL A 283 8.12 4.55 22.92
N GLY A 284 8.39 4.80 21.65
CA GLY A 284 9.73 4.87 21.07
C GLY A 284 10.18 3.57 20.42
N GLU A 285 10.92 3.72 19.32
CA GLU A 285 11.33 2.62 18.43
C GLU A 285 12.09 1.50 19.15
N GLU A 286 13.04 1.83 20.01
CA GLU A 286 13.90 0.83 20.67
C GLU A 286 13.11 -0.09 21.61
N LEU A 287 12.18 0.48 22.41
CA LEU A 287 11.35 -0.31 23.33
C LEU A 287 10.35 -1.18 22.57
N PHE A 288 9.77 -0.65 21.51
CA PHE A 288 8.85 -1.40 20.64
C PHE A 288 9.58 -2.55 19.95
N ARG A 289 10.75 -2.30 19.36
CA ARG A 289 11.61 -3.29 18.73
C ARG A 289 12.07 -4.38 19.69
N GLU A 290 12.39 -4.04 20.95
CA GLU A 290 12.70 -5.01 21.99
C GLU A 290 11.54 -5.96 22.25
N GLY A 291 10.32 -5.44 22.42
CA GLY A 291 9.10 -6.24 22.60
C GLY A 291 8.84 -7.18 21.42
N VAL A 292 9.01 -6.69 20.18
CA VAL A 292 8.89 -7.50 18.96
C VAL A 292 9.91 -8.63 18.93
N ARG A 293 11.17 -8.35 19.25
CA ARG A 293 12.24 -9.38 19.30
C ARG A 293 11.96 -10.44 20.35
N ASN A 294 11.47 -10.03 21.53
CA ASN A 294 11.11 -10.95 22.60
C ASN A 294 9.97 -11.87 22.19
N TYR A 295 8.90 -11.32 21.57
CA TYR A 295 7.80 -12.09 21.02
C TYR A 295 8.27 -13.15 20.00
N ILE A 296 9.10 -12.77 19.02
CA ILE A 296 9.66 -13.70 18.02
C ILE A 296 10.50 -14.81 18.70
N ASN A 297 11.37 -14.44 19.65
CA ASN A 297 12.26 -15.41 20.31
C ASN A 297 11.49 -16.40 21.19
N GLN A 298 10.40 -15.98 21.83
CA GLN A 298 9.60 -16.84 22.70
C GLN A 298 8.75 -17.85 21.92
N ASN A 299 8.30 -17.47 20.70
CA ASN A 299 7.32 -18.24 19.94
C ASN A 299 7.91 -18.87 18.66
N GLU A 300 9.23 -18.84 18.46
CA GLU A 300 9.86 -19.34 17.22
C GLU A 300 9.45 -20.78 16.89
N TRP A 301 9.12 -21.03 15.63
CA TRP A 301 8.64 -22.30 15.08
C TRP A 301 7.26 -22.75 15.62
N GLY A 302 6.64 -21.94 16.44
CA GLY A 302 5.32 -22.15 17.03
C GLY A 302 4.23 -21.27 16.42
N SER A 303 3.07 -21.32 17.04
CA SER A 303 1.94 -20.42 16.83
C SER A 303 1.78 -19.51 18.03
N ALA A 304 1.21 -18.31 17.81
CA ALA A 304 0.98 -17.31 18.84
C ALA A 304 -0.38 -16.61 18.62
N VAL A 305 -0.86 -15.95 19.66
CA VAL A 305 -2.07 -15.11 19.62
C VAL A 305 -1.68 -13.64 19.86
N ALA A 306 -2.59 -12.73 19.57
CA ALA A 306 -2.37 -11.30 19.79
C ALA A 306 -1.88 -10.98 21.21
N ALA A 307 -2.42 -11.69 22.23
CA ALA A 307 -2.04 -11.48 23.62
C ALA A 307 -0.54 -11.66 23.88
N ASP A 308 0.12 -12.61 23.19
CA ASP A 308 1.55 -12.86 23.35
C ASP A 308 2.39 -11.67 22.88
N LEU A 309 2.00 -11.02 21.77
CA LEU A 309 2.68 -9.81 21.30
C LEU A 309 2.45 -8.65 22.26
N LEU A 310 1.19 -8.41 22.67
CA LEU A 310 0.81 -7.30 23.54
C LEU A 310 1.47 -7.40 24.91
N GLU A 311 1.65 -8.62 25.46
CA GLU A 311 2.39 -8.85 26.70
C GLU A 311 3.87 -8.45 26.56
N ASN A 312 4.54 -8.91 25.50
CA ASN A 312 5.94 -8.57 25.26
C ASN A 312 6.16 -7.07 25.04
N LEU A 313 5.26 -6.38 24.34
CA LEU A 313 5.28 -4.93 24.17
C LEU A 313 5.02 -4.18 25.48
N SER A 314 4.13 -4.72 26.34
CA SER A 314 3.87 -4.14 27.66
C SER A 314 5.08 -4.30 28.59
N GLU A 315 5.72 -5.45 28.60
CA GLU A 315 6.92 -5.71 29.41
C GLU A 315 8.10 -4.82 29.01
N SER A 316 8.33 -4.62 27.71
CA SER A 316 9.46 -3.79 27.24
C SER A 316 9.24 -2.30 27.43
N SER A 317 8.00 -1.80 27.30
CA SER A 317 7.69 -0.36 27.29
C SER A 317 7.16 0.18 28.62
N GLY A 318 6.57 -0.69 29.46
CA GLY A 318 5.86 -0.28 30.68
C GLY A 318 4.46 0.30 30.43
N VAL A 319 3.96 0.29 29.18
CA VAL A 319 2.60 0.69 28.82
C VAL A 319 1.72 -0.56 28.74
N ASP A 320 0.48 -0.49 29.24
CA ASP A 320 -0.49 -1.58 29.11
C ASP A 320 -1.03 -1.67 27.69
N PHE A 321 -0.34 -2.41 26.82
CA PHE A 321 -0.75 -2.63 25.42
C PHE A 321 -2.01 -3.46 25.30
N HIS A 322 -2.29 -4.38 26.24
CA HIS A 322 -3.53 -5.17 26.22
C HIS A 322 -4.76 -4.27 26.25
N THR A 323 -4.76 -3.32 27.14
CA THR A 323 -5.88 -2.38 27.26
C THR A 323 -5.83 -1.34 26.13
N ALA A 324 -4.69 -0.67 25.93
CA ALA A 324 -4.62 0.47 25.04
C ALA A 324 -4.81 0.06 23.56
N MET A 325 -4.00 -0.87 23.06
CA MET A 325 -4.10 -1.33 21.66
C MET A 325 -5.37 -2.16 21.43
N GLY A 326 -5.83 -2.92 22.45
CA GLY A 326 -7.08 -3.67 22.40
C GLY A 326 -8.29 -2.80 22.01
N THR A 327 -8.34 -1.53 22.45
CA THR A 327 -9.42 -0.61 22.06
C THR A 327 -9.47 -0.31 20.55
N PHE A 328 -8.38 -0.46 19.82
CA PHE A 328 -8.31 -0.31 18.36
C PHE A 328 -8.54 -1.64 17.64
N LEU A 329 -8.11 -2.74 18.22
CA LEU A 329 -8.24 -4.07 17.63
C LEU A 329 -9.66 -4.61 17.67
N ASP A 330 -10.40 -4.35 18.75
CA ASP A 330 -11.66 -5.02 19.08
C ASP A 330 -12.91 -4.21 18.76
N GLN A 331 -12.76 -2.94 18.32
CA GLN A 331 -13.89 -2.15 17.87
C GLN A 331 -13.62 -1.45 16.52
N PRO A 332 -14.66 -1.30 15.68
CA PRO A 332 -14.57 -0.54 14.45
C PRO A 332 -14.65 0.97 14.72
N GLY A 333 -14.18 1.75 13.76
CA GLY A 333 -14.28 3.20 13.78
C GLY A 333 -12.99 3.91 14.12
N VAL A 334 -13.01 5.21 13.93
CA VAL A 334 -11.87 6.12 14.08
C VAL A 334 -12.13 7.05 15.25
N PRO A 335 -11.22 7.18 16.24
CA PRO A 335 -11.32 8.21 17.24
C PRO A 335 -11.28 9.62 16.61
N ASP A 336 -12.02 10.55 17.14
CA ASP A 336 -12.00 11.97 16.84
C ASP A 336 -11.54 12.73 18.09
N VAL A 337 -10.33 13.25 18.04
CA VAL A 337 -9.70 13.93 19.18
C VAL A 337 -9.83 15.44 19.01
N SER A 338 -10.69 16.06 19.82
CA SER A 338 -10.80 17.51 19.86
C SER A 338 -9.82 18.13 20.85
N VAL A 339 -9.26 19.29 20.49
CA VAL A 339 -8.32 20.04 21.33
C VAL A 339 -8.81 21.46 21.48
N THR A 340 -9.13 21.84 22.72
CA THR A 340 -9.66 23.17 23.06
C THR A 340 -8.74 23.88 24.05
N PRO A 341 -8.06 24.97 23.69
CA PRO A 341 -7.30 25.79 24.60
C PRO A 341 -8.21 26.45 25.66
N LEU A 342 -7.82 26.35 26.93
CA LEU A 342 -8.55 26.91 28.07
C LEU A 342 -7.89 28.16 28.67
N GLY A 343 -6.69 28.51 28.20
CA GLY A 343 -5.86 29.56 28.79
C GLY A 343 -4.94 29.04 29.91
N ASP A 344 -3.98 29.85 30.30
CA ASP A 344 -2.98 29.52 31.31
C ASP A 344 -2.20 28.23 31.02
N GLY A 345 -1.91 27.97 29.74
CA GLY A 345 -1.18 26.76 29.26
C GLY A 345 -1.97 25.46 29.41
N LYS A 346 -3.28 25.52 29.61
CA LYS A 346 -4.15 24.34 29.71
C LYS A 346 -4.92 24.11 28.44
N VAL A 347 -5.09 22.84 28.10
CA VAL A 347 -5.93 22.40 26.98
C VAL A 347 -6.84 21.26 27.44
N GLU A 348 -8.05 21.25 26.95
CA GLU A 348 -8.95 20.10 27.06
C GLU A 348 -8.77 19.22 25.85
N LEU A 349 -8.52 17.93 26.07
CA LEU A 349 -8.60 16.87 25.09
C LEU A 349 -9.90 16.13 25.29
N ALA A 350 -10.69 15.94 24.24
CA ALA A 350 -11.88 15.09 24.31
C ALA A 350 -11.93 14.15 23.13
N GLN A 351 -12.51 12.95 23.32
CA GLN A 351 -12.62 11.95 22.27
C GLN A 351 -14.08 11.56 22.01
N SER A 352 -14.37 11.30 20.74
CA SER A 352 -15.62 10.69 20.30
C SER A 352 -15.34 9.81 19.08
N ARG A 353 -16.33 9.05 18.61
CA ARG A 353 -16.21 8.36 17.33
C ARG A 353 -16.40 9.35 16.20
N PHE A 354 -15.44 9.41 15.25
CA PHE A 354 -15.56 10.23 14.05
C PHE A 354 -16.71 9.75 13.16
N GLN A 355 -17.47 10.69 12.59
CA GLN A 355 -18.62 10.41 11.76
C GLN A 355 -18.72 11.41 10.61
N PHE A 356 -19.14 10.93 9.43
CA PHE A 356 -19.58 11.83 8.37
C PHE A 356 -20.99 12.38 8.65
N LEU A 357 -21.33 13.46 7.97
CA LEU A 357 -22.66 14.05 8.06
C LEU A 357 -23.74 12.98 7.78
N ASP A 358 -24.82 13.03 8.53
CA ASP A 358 -25.97 12.10 8.46
C ASP A 358 -25.69 10.64 8.93
N GLN A 359 -24.55 10.37 9.53
CA GLN A 359 -24.32 9.12 10.25
C GLN A 359 -24.71 9.24 11.72
N ASP A 360 -25.18 8.15 12.32
CA ASP A 360 -25.41 7.99 13.76
C ASP A 360 -24.75 6.69 14.23
N LEU A 361 -23.42 6.75 14.33
CA LEU A 361 -22.60 5.59 14.72
C LEU A 361 -22.35 5.65 16.22
N GLN A 362 -22.63 4.55 16.90
CA GLN A 362 -22.40 4.46 18.33
C GLN A 362 -20.93 4.14 18.62
N GLN A 363 -20.41 4.67 19.72
CA GLN A 363 -19.12 4.30 20.29
C GLN A 363 -19.39 3.25 21.37
N GLU A 364 -18.75 2.07 21.24
CA GLU A 364 -18.95 0.98 22.19
C GLU A 364 -18.23 1.22 23.52
N MET A 365 -16.98 1.73 23.42
CA MET A 365 -16.14 2.10 24.55
C MET A 365 -15.22 3.27 24.18
N PRO A 366 -14.71 4.06 25.13
CA PRO A 366 -13.63 5.02 24.87
C PRO A 366 -12.39 4.29 24.35
N TRP A 367 -11.69 4.90 23.39
CA TRP A 367 -10.35 4.45 23.01
C TRP A 367 -9.33 4.89 24.06
N GLN A 368 -8.22 4.18 24.14
CA GLN A 368 -7.01 4.69 24.78
C GLN A 368 -6.08 5.22 23.68
N VAL A 369 -6.19 6.52 23.41
CA VAL A 369 -5.55 7.16 22.27
C VAL A 369 -4.17 7.69 22.64
N PRO A 370 -3.08 7.19 22.03
CA PRO A 370 -1.74 7.76 22.17
C PRO A 370 -1.65 9.08 21.40
N VAL A 371 -2.00 10.19 22.05
CA VAL A 371 -1.98 11.54 21.47
C VAL A 371 -0.57 12.12 21.56
N VAL A 372 -0.02 12.58 20.44
CA VAL A 372 1.22 13.35 20.40
C VAL A 372 0.93 14.74 19.88
N LEU A 373 0.85 15.71 20.80
CA LEU A 373 0.63 17.10 20.48
C LEU A 373 1.93 17.75 20.01
N LYS A 374 1.86 18.54 18.93
CA LYS A 374 2.91 19.45 18.48
C LYS A 374 2.37 20.87 18.55
N TYR A 375 3.06 21.77 19.23
CA TYR A 375 2.57 23.14 19.45
C TYR A 375 3.70 24.16 19.51
N SER A 376 3.37 25.41 19.20
CA SER A 376 4.28 26.55 19.40
C SER A 376 3.81 27.38 20.58
N ASP A 377 4.74 27.76 21.48
CA ASP A 377 4.51 28.73 22.54
C ASP A 377 4.91 30.17 22.11
N GLY A 378 5.09 30.39 20.80
CA GLY A 378 5.57 31.66 20.24
C GLY A 378 7.09 31.82 20.29
N SER A 379 7.83 30.98 21.01
CA SER A 379 9.30 31.01 21.11
C SER A 379 9.95 29.75 20.56
N GLN A 380 9.30 28.61 20.71
CA GLN A 380 9.79 27.32 20.22
C GLN A 380 8.65 26.34 19.96
N VAL A 381 8.92 25.37 19.08
CA VAL A 381 8.02 24.23 18.83
C VAL A 381 8.34 23.12 19.83
N ARG A 382 7.30 22.53 20.42
CA ARG A 382 7.38 21.48 21.43
C ARG A 382 6.48 20.31 21.06
N GLU A 383 6.79 19.16 21.62
CA GLU A 383 5.90 17.98 21.63
C GLU A 383 5.51 17.60 23.05
N HIS A 384 4.29 17.07 23.17
CA HIS A 384 3.79 16.51 24.43
C HIS A 384 2.99 15.23 24.16
N ARG A 385 3.31 14.16 24.86
CA ARG A 385 2.67 12.84 24.72
C ARG A 385 1.68 12.61 25.85
N VAL A 386 0.46 12.21 25.50
CA VAL A 386 -0.62 11.94 26.44
C VAL A 386 -1.35 10.68 26.01
N MET A 387 -1.57 9.74 26.93
CA MET A 387 -2.49 8.63 26.71
C MET A 387 -3.89 9.11 27.14
N LEU A 388 -4.73 9.48 26.16
CA LEU A 388 -6.10 9.90 26.41
C LEU A 388 -6.99 8.66 26.65
N THR A 389 -7.34 8.42 27.92
CA THR A 389 -8.12 7.24 28.33
C THR A 389 -9.57 7.57 28.67
N GLU A 390 -9.84 8.82 29.02
CA GLU A 390 -11.16 9.29 29.40
C GLU A 390 -11.89 9.95 28.22
N PRO A 391 -13.22 10.07 28.25
CA PRO A 391 -13.95 10.82 27.22
C PRO A 391 -13.51 12.29 27.10
N SER A 392 -13.02 12.90 28.19
CA SER A 392 -12.42 14.24 28.23
C SER A 392 -11.43 14.35 29.39
N GLU A 393 -10.32 15.04 29.13
CA GLU A 393 -9.27 15.28 30.10
C GLU A 393 -8.68 16.69 29.92
N VAL A 394 -8.42 17.40 31.01
CA VAL A 394 -7.69 18.66 30.97
C VAL A 394 -6.24 18.44 31.33
N ILE A 395 -5.34 18.81 30.42
CA ILE A 395 -3.90 18.69 30.60
C ILE A 395 -3.25 20.07 30.65
N GLU A 396 -2.06 20.15 31.24
CA GLU A 396 -1.21 21.33 31.25
C GLU A 396 -0.04 21.11 30.26
N LEU A 397 0.09 22.03 29.30
CA LEU A 397 1.18 21.96 28.32
C LEU A 397 2.52 22.31 29.00
N PRO A 398 3.58 21.53 28.75
CA PRO A 398 4.92 21.86 29.22
C PRO A 398 5.34 23.27 28.81
N GLY A 399 5.73 24.09 29.82
CA GLY A 399 6.06 25.51 29.64
C GLY A 399 4.99 26.46 30.11
N GLY A 400 3.75 26.02 30.32
CA GLY A 400 2.67 26.79 30.96
C GLY A 400 2.19 28.03 30.16
N ALA A 401 2.60 28.14 28.88
CA ALA A 401 2.16 29.21 27.99
C ALA A 401 1.02 28.73 27.09
N ASP A 402 0.13 29.65 26.74
CA ASP A 402 -0.90 29.37 25.75
C ASP A 402 -0.28 29.11 24.40
N PRO A 403 -0.73 28.07 23.67
CA PRO A 403 -0.18 27.76 22.34
C PRO A 403 -0.63 28.81 21.32
N GLU A 404 0.31 29.27 20.50
CA GLU A 404 0.03 30.07 19.31
C GLU A 404 -0.72 29.24 18.25
N TRP A 405 -0.27 28.01 18.06
CA TRP A 405 -0.96 26.98 17.31
C TRP A 405 -0.70 25.61 17.95
N ILE A 406 -1.60 24.67 17.73
CA ILE A 406 -1.51 23.30 18.21
C ILE A 406 -1.95 22.33 17.13
N HIS A 407 -1.08 21.35 16.84
CA HIS A 407 -1.35 20.24 15.93
C HIS A 407 -1.53 18.96 16.76
N PRO A 408 -2.72 18.37 16.76
CA PRO A 408 -3.03 17.26 17.67
C PRO A 408 -2.35 15.94 17.35
N ASN A 409 -1.74 15.79 16.18
CA ASN A 409 -1.16 14.54 15.68
C ASN A 409 0.23 14.80 15.08
N SER A 410 1.23 15.03 15.93
CA SER A 410 2.60 15.29 15.48
C SER A 410 3.07 14.23 14.48
N ASN A 411 3.59 14.71 13.35
CA ASN A 411 4.08 13.87 12.25
C ASN A 411 3.05 12.86 11.69
N GLU A 412 1.76 13.02 12.02
CA GLU A 412 0.63 12.21 11.54
C GLU A 412 0.80 10.69 11.71
N THR A 413 1.38 10.29 12.83
CA THR A 413 1.57 8.87 13.17
C THR A 413 0.37 8.25 13.88
N GLY A 414 -0.57 9.06 14.37
CA GLY A 414 -1.75 8.62 15.11
C GLY A 414 -2.89 8.15 14.21
N TYR A 415 -3.51 7.03 14.56
CA TYR A 415 -4.73 6.54 13.90
C TYR A 415 -5.97 7.16 14.54
N TYR A 416 -6.15 8.46 14.34
CA TYR A 416 -7.32 9.22 14.76
C TYR A 416 -7.52 10.43 13.85
N ARG A 417 -8.75 10.96 13.80
CA ARG A 417 -9.05 12.29 13.28
C ARG A 417 -8.87 13.29 14.42
N TRP A 418 -8.67 14.55 14.07
CA TRP A 418 -8.50 15.58 15.07
C TRP A 418 -9.33 16.83 14.73
N ASP A 419 -9.68 17.59 15.76
CA ASP A 419 -10.49 18.80 15.63
C ASP A 419 -9.95 19.92 16.54
N VAL A 420 -9.58 21.02 15.93
CA VAL A 420 -9.14 22.26 16.60
C VAL A 420 -10.15 23.40 16.37
N GLY A 421 -11.30 23.08 15.77
CA GLY A 421 -12.29 24.01 15.30
C GLY A 421 -11.99 24.58 13.90
N PRO A 422 -13.01 24.98 13.14
CA PRO A 422 -12.88 25.37 11.74
C PRO A 422 -11.96 26.57 11.52
N GLU A 423 -12.06 27.60 12.36
CA GLU A 423 -11.22 28.81 12.22
C GLU A 423 -9.73 28.47 12.38
N LYS A 424 -9.38 27.68 13.41
CA LYS A 424 -8.00 27.28 13.66
C LYS A 424 -7.44 26.37 12.59
N LEU A 425 -8.25 25.44 12.06
CA LEU A 425 -7.86 24.60 10.94
C LEU A 425 -7.48 25.45 9.71
N LEU A 426 -8.31 26.44 9.36
CA LEU A 426 -8.05 27.31 8.21
C LEU A 426 -6.83 28.22 8.45
N GLU A 427 -6.62 28.72 9.69
CA GLU A 427 -5.39 29.42 10.07
C GLU A 427 -4.14 28.53 9.90
N MET A 428 -4.21 27.27 10.32
CA MET A 428 -3.10 26.31 10.15
C MET A 428 -2.81 26.03 8.69
N VAL A 429 -3.84 25.84 7.86
CA VAL A 429 -3.69 25.66 6.40
C VAL A 429 -2.99 26.86 5.77
N ALA A 430 -3.34 28.09 6.17
CA ALA A 430 -2.76 29.31 5.59
C ALA A 430 -1.24 29.43 5.83
N VAL A 431 -0.71 28.82 6.89
CA VAL A 431 0.73 28.83 7.25
C VAL A 431 1.39 27.45 7.09
N ALA A 432 0.70 26.51 6.46
CA ALA A 432 1.09 25.10 6.46
C ALA A 432 2.49 24.86 5.90
N GLN A 433 2.83 25.49 4.78
CA GLN A 433 4.11 25.31 4.08
C GLN A 433 5.32 25.75 4.92
N GLU A 434 5.14 26.77 5.75
CA GLU A 434 6.21 27.32 6.57
C GLU A 434 6.36 26.61 7.93
N THR A 435 5.28 25.95 8.39
CA THR A 435 5.16 25.47 9.77
C THR A 435 5.22 23.96 9.88
N PHE A 436 4.65 23.23 8.92
CA PHE A 436 4.43 21.79 9.02
C PHE A 436 5.28 21.00 8.01
N THR A 437 5.63 19.77 8.37
CA THR A 437 6.38 18.86 7.50
C THR A 437 5.54 18.47 6.27
N PRO A 438 6.15 18.01 5.17
CA PRO A 438 5.39 17.51 4.01
C PRO A 438 4.39 16.41 4.39
N ARG A 439 4.77 15.52 5.31
CA ARG A 439 3.92 14.46 5.85
C ARG A 439 2.66 15.04 6.55
N GLU A 440 2.84 16.01 7.43
CA GLU A 440 1.74 16.70 8.12
C GLU A 440 0.85 17.47 7.13
N ARG A 441 1.42 18.07 6.08
CA ARG A 441 0.65 18.79 5.07
C ARG A 441 -0.16 17.88 4.16
N VAL A 442 0.35 16.69 3.82
CA VAL A 442 -0.42 15.66 3.09
C VAL A 442 -1.63 15.22 3.92
N ALA A 443 -1.44 14.92 5.20
CA ALA A 443 -2.54 14.57 6.07
C ALA A 443 -3.51 15.75 6.30
N MET A 444 -3.03 16.99 6.30
CA MET A 444 -3.89 18.18 6.40
C MET A 444 -4.85 18.31 5.21
N VAL A 445 -4.44 17.92 3.99
CA VAL A 445 -5.35 17.84 2.83
C VAL A 445 -6.51 16.89 3.12
N GLU A 446 -6.20 15.71 3.63
CA GLU A 446 -7.18 14.68 3.99
C GLU A 446 -8.06 15.12 5.17
N GLN A 447 -7.48 15.79 6.16
CA GLN A 447 -8.21 16.31 7.31
C GLN A 447 -9.23 17.38 6.90
N VAL A 448 -8.86 18.30 6.01
CA VAL A 448 -9.78 19.30 5.46
C VAL A 448 -10.95 18.63 4.73
N SER A 449 -10.69 17.57 3.95
CA SER A 449 -11.73 16.79 3.29
C SER A 449 -12.64 16.09 4.33
N ALA A 450 -12.06 15.47 5.34
CA ALA A 450 -12.80 14.80 6.41
C ALA A 450 -13.72 15.77 7.19
N GLN A 451 -13.22 16.96 7.53
CA GLN A 451 -14.01 18.00 8.22
C GLN A 451 -15.17 18.51 7.37
N MET A 452 -14.98 18.65 6.05
CA MET A 452 -16.09 18.99 5.13
C MET A 452 -17.12 17.86 5.11
N ARG A 453 -16.70 16.61 4.98
CA ARG A 453 -17.61 15.44 4.95
C ARG A 453 -18.35 15.24 6.28
N ALA A 454 -17.75 15.66 7.39
CA ALA A 454 -18.39 15.71 8.71
C ALA A 454 -19.33 16.91 8.89
N GLY A 455 -19.41 17.84 7.92
CA GLY A 455 -20.26 19.02 7.97
C GLY A 455 -19.75 20.13 8.90
N ARG A 456 -18.48 20.08 9.31
CA ARG A 456 -17.88 21.07 10.24
C ARG A 456 -17.31 22.29 9.54
N ILE A 457 -16.96 22.18 8.26
CA ILE A 457 -16.59 23.29 7.38
C ILE A 457 -17.48 23.27 6.14
N THR A 458 -17.66 24.43 5.49
CA THR A 458 -18.45 24.53 4.28
C THR A 458 -17.67 24.06 3.04
N GLY A 459 -18.37 23.75 1.94
CA GLY A 459 -17.72 23.46 0.66
C GLY A 459 -16.89 24.65 0.11
N GLY A 460 -17.24 25.89 0.49
CA GLY A 460 -16.44 27.09 0.18
C GLY A 460 -15.11 27.09 0.91
N ASP A 461 -15.13 26.87 2.23
CA ASP A 461 -13.92 26.77 3.06
C ASP A 461 -13.01 25.64 2.59
N TYR A 462 -13.60 24.49 2.25
CA TYR A 462 -12.87 23.35 1.67
C TYR A 462 -12.13 23.71 0.38
N LEU A 463 -12.80 24.39 -0.57
CA LEU A 463 -12.18 24.77 -1.85
C LEU A 463 -11.09 25.83 -1.64
N GLU A 464 -11.29 26.77 -0.72
CA GLU A 464 -10.27 27.77 -0.36
C GLU A 464 -9.04 27.10 0.26
N ALA A 465 -9.21 26.26 1.29
CA ALA A 465 -8.14 25.51 1.94
C ALA A 465 -7.39 24.60 0.94
N THR A 466 -8.14 23.85 0.10
CA THR A 466 -7.53 22.97 -0.90
C THR A 466 -6.76 23.76 -1.95
N THR A 467 -7.22 24.98 -2.32
CA THR A 467 -6.47 25.85 -3.25
C THR A 467 -5.14 26.31 -2.67
N VAL A 468 -5.07 26.59 -1.36
CA VAL A 468 -3.80 26.90 -0.68
C VAL A 468 -2.85 25.70 -0.77
N LEU A 469 -3.31 24.51 -0.38
CA LEU A 469 -2.51 23.27 -0.38
C LEU A 469 -2.13 22.80 -1.80
N LEU A 470 -2.97 23.09 -2.81
CA LEU A 470 -2.65 22.83 -4.22
C LEU A 470 -1.45 23.66 -4.73
N ASN A 471 -1.17 24.81 -4.11
CA ASN A 471 -0.02 25.63 -4.43
C ASN A 471 1.25 25.31 -3.62
N ASP A 472 1.23 24.26 -2.82
CA ASP A 472 2.37 23.80 -2.04
C ASP A 472 3.62 23.55 -2.92
N GLU A 473 4.80 23.70 -2.34
CA GLU A 473 6.06 23.43 -3.05
C GLU A 473 6.35 21.93 -3.18
N HIS A 474 5.79 21.11 -2.27
CA HIS A 474 6.04 19.67 -2.27
C HIS A 474 5.09 18.92 -3.22
N PRO A 475 5.62 18.19 -4.23
CA PRO A 475 4.81 17.54 -5.26
C PRO A 475 3.75 16.58 -4.72
N GLU A 476 4.02 15.86 -3.61
CA GLU A 476 3.08 14.90 -3.03
C GLU A 476 1.90 15.58 -2.31
N VAL A 477 2.07 16.77 -1.74
CA VAL A 477 0.96 17.58 -1.20
C VAL A 477 0.03 17.99 -2.34
N VAL A 478 0.60 18.49 -3.44
CA VAL A 478 -0.12 18.84 -4.66
C VAL A 478 -0.88 17.63 -5.22
N ASN A 479 -0.22 16.47 -5.29
CA ASN A 479 -0.81 15.24 -5.81
C ASN A 479 -2.01 14.78 -4.96
N THR A 480 -1.90 14.88 -3.63
CA THR A 480 -2.99 14.54 -2.70
C THR A 480 -4.16 15.51 -2.85
N ALA A 481 -3.90 16.81 -2.95
CA ALA A 481 -4.93 17.84 -3.17
C ALA A 481 -5.68 17.61 -4.50
N LEU A 482 -4.98 17.26 -5.58
CA LEU A 482 -5.59 16.87 -6.84
C LEU A 482 -6.48 15.62 -6.69
N GLY A 483 -6.02 14.62 -5.94
CA GLY A 483 -6.79 13.40 -5.67
C GLY A 483 -8.15 13.72 -5.05
N ASN A 484 -8.16 14.50 -3.96
CA ASN A 484 -9.38 14.86 -3.24
C ASN A 484 -10.35 15.74 -4.06
N LEU A 485 -9.84 16.64 -4.88
CA LEU A 485 -10.68 17.40 -5.82
C LEU A 485 -11.40 16.52 -6.85
N GLY A 486 -10.88 15.33 -7.15
CA GLY A 486 -11.52 14.35 -8.01
C GLY A 486 -12.88 13.88 -7.47
N GLU A 487 -13.01 13.71 -6.15
CA GLU A 487 -14.26 13.34 -5.48
C GLU A 487 -15.30 14.45 -5.61
N VAL A 488 -14.89 15.70 -5.38
CA VAL A 488 -15.76 16.88 -5.53
C VAL A 488 -16.30 16.98 -6.96
N ARG A 489 -15.46 16.73 -7.95
CA ARG A 489 -15.87 16.70 -9.35
C ARG A 489 -16.96 15.66 -9.59
N MET A 490 -16.82 14.46 -9.07
CA MET A 490 -17.80 13.38 -9.28
C MET A 490 -19.13 13.66 -8.57
N ALA A 491 -19.07 14.23 -7.37
CA ALA A 491 -20.26 14.46 -6.55
C ALA A 491 -21.06 15.71 -6.95
N PHE A 492 -20.40 16.80 -7.36
CA PHE A 492 -21.05 18.11 -7.47
C PHE A 492 -21.02 18.74 -8.86
N VAL A 493 -20.14 18.30 -9.78
CA VAL A 493 -20.01 18.95 -11.10
C VAL A 493 -21.01 18.36 -12.09
N THR A 494 -22.13 19.04 -12.27
CA THR A 494 -23.14 18.69 -13.28
C THR A 494 -22.71 19.10 -14.70
N ALA A 495 -23.46 18.67 -15.72
CA ALA A 495 -23.21 19.08 -17.11
C ALA A 495 -23.26 20.61 -17.31
N GLU A 496 -24.12 21.30 -16.55
CA GLU A 496 -24.25 22.77 -16.59
C GLU A 496 -23.01 23.47 -15.98
N LEU A 497 -22.41 22.89 -14.92
CA LEU A 497 -21.25 23.44 -14.26
C LEU A 497 -19.94 23.08 -14.97
N MET A 498 -19.96 22.11 -15.88
CA MET A 498 -18.75 21.60 -16.53
C MET A 498 -17.91 22.69 -17.23
N PRO A 499 -18.48 23.65 -17.96
CA PRO A 499 -17.69 24.74 -18.57
C PRO A 499 -16.93 25.59 -17.54
N ALA A 500 -17.60 25.93 -16.42
CA ALA A 500 -17.00 26.70 -15.33
C ALA A 500 -15.90 25.88 -14.62
N PHE A 501 -16.16 24.61 -14.36
CA PHE A 501 -15.20 23.69 -13.77
C PHE A 501 -13.94 23.53 -14.65
N ARG A 502 -14.09 23.35 -15.96
CA ARG A 502 -12.95 23.31 -16.89
C ARG A 502 -12.11 24.59 -16.85
N ALA A 503 -12.76 25.75 -16.79
CA ALA A 503 -12.05 27.02 -16.69
C ALA A 503 -11.27 27.12 -15.36
N TRP A 504 -11.91 26.71 -14.26
CA TRP A 504 -11.28 26.68 -12.95
C TRP A 504 -10.07 25.72 -12.90
N VAL A 505 -10.20 24.50 -13.46
CA VAL A 505 -9.07 23.55 -13.56
C VAL A 505 -7.89 24.17 -14.29
N ARG A 506 -8.11 24.78 -15.47
CA ARG A 506 -7.01 25.44 -16.20
C ARG A 506 -6.38 26.58 -15.42
N GLN A 507 -7.18 27.35 -14.68
CA GLN A 507 -6.67 28.45 -13.86
C GLN A 507 -5.86 27.97 -12.65
N SER A 508 -6.32 26.89 -11.99
CA SER A 508 -5.70 26.40 -10.74
C SER A 508 -4.55 25.43 -10.99
N VAL A 509 -4.66 24.57 -12.01
CA VAL A 509 -3.65 23.53 -12.32
C VAL A 509 -2.63 23.99 -13.38
N GLY A 510 -2.99 24.94 -14.24
CA GLY A 510 -2.08 25.48 -15.27
C GLY A 510 -0.73 25.97 -14.71
N PRO A 511 -0.70 26.78 -13.65
CA PRO A 511 0.56 27.22 -13.02
C PRO A 511 1.43 26.07 -12.51
N LEU A 512 0.83 24.94 -12.10
CA LEU A 512 1.56 23.74 -11.67
C LEU A 512 2.20 23.03 -12.86
N VAL A 513 1.52 23.01 -14.02
CA VAL A 513 2.11 22.51 -15.26
C VAL A 513 3.29 23.39 -15.69
N GLU A 514 3.21 24.71 -15.51
CA GLU A 514 4.34 25.61 -15.76
C GLU A 514 5.52 25.35 -14.79
N ARG A 515 5.22 25.05 -13.50
CA ARG A 515 6.22 24.74 -12.47
C ARG A 515 6.93 23.42 -12.71
N TYR A 516 6.19 22.34 -12.95
CA TYR A 516 6.72 20.97 -12.99
C TYR A 516 6.97 20.43 -14.41
N GLY A 517 6.48 21.13 -15.44
CA GLY A 517 6.60 20.70 -16.84
C GLY A 517 5.73 19.47 -17.18
N LEU A 518 5.54 19.24 -18.48
CA LEU A 518 4.87 18.05 -19.01
C LEU A 518 5.83 16.88 -19.27
N THR A 519 7.15 17.17 -19.34
CA THR A 519 8.20 16.18 -19.57
C THR A 519 9.21 16.21 -18.44
N PRO A 520 9.83 15.05 -18.08
CA PRO A 520 10.91 14.99 -17.11
C PRO A 520 12.07 15.94 -17.45
N GLN A 521 12.69 16.50 -16.43
CA GLN A 521 13.86 17.35 -16.55
C GLN A 521 15.08 16.68 -15.93
N GLU A 522 16.27 16.89 -16.49
CA GLU A 522 17.50 16.33 -15.93
C GLU A 522 17.78 16.91 -14.54
N GLY A 523 17.95 16.03 -13.55
CA GLY A 523 18.26 16.42 -12.16
C GLY A 523 17.05 16.90 -11.34
N GLU A 524 15.82 16.73 -11.82
CA GLU A 524 14.62 17.00 -11.01
C GLU A 524 14.48 16.00 -9.86
N ASP A 525 13.77 16.43 -8.81
CA ASP A 525 13.42 15.54 -7.70
C ASP A 525 12.48 14.41 -8.17
N GLU A 526 12.71 13.19 -7.71
CA GLU A 526 11.93 12.02 -8.14
C GLU A 526 10.43 12.13 -7.81
N SER A 527 10.07 12.88 -6.75
CA SER A 527 8.67 13.14 -6.38
C SER A 527 7.89 13.91 -7.45
N VAL A 528 8.59 14.69 -8.31
CA VAL A 528 7.97 15.39 -9.44
C VAL A 528 7.43 14.39 -10.47
N SER A 529 8.11 13.26 -10.67
CA SER A 529 7.64 12.17 -11.55
C SER A 529 6.32 11.56 -11.09
N LEU A 530 6.00 11.67 -9.80
CA LEU A 530 4.76 11.16 -9.21
C LEU A 530 3.58 12.12 -9.38
N VAL A 531 3.80 13.43 -9.42
CA VAL A 531 2.72 14.42 -9.60
C VAL A 531 2.42 14.70 -11.08
N ARG A 532 3.41 14.68 -11.95
CA ARG A 532 3.27 14.99 -13.39
C ARG A 532 2.17 14.19 -14.09
N PRO A 533 2.02 12.86 -13.90
CA PRO A 533 0.91 12.08 -14.46
C PRO A 533 -0.47 12.63 -14.08
N SER A 534 -0.62 13.10 -12.85
CA SER A 534 -1.86 13.71 -12.33
C SER A 534 -2.12 15.07 -12.99
N LEU A 535 -1.08 15.92 -13.14
CA LEU A 535 -1.21 17.22 -13.82
C LEU A 535 -1.66 17.06 -15.26
N ILE A 536 -1.04 16.13 -16.01
CA ILE A 536 -1.41 15.80 -17.38
C ILE A 536 -2.87 15.32 -17.44
N ALA A 537 -3.26 14.40 -16.54
CA ALA A 537 -4.61 13.88 -16.47
C ALA A 537 -5.63 14.98 -16.13
N TRP A 538 -5.35 15.85 -15.17
CA TRP A 538 -6.23 16.93 -14.78
C TRP A 538 -6.43 17.95 -15.91
N MET A 539 -5.35 18.41 -16.52
CA MET A 539 -5.42 19.41 -17.61
C MET A 539 -6.03 18.82 -18.87
N GLY A 540 -5.59 17.64 -19.31
CA GLY A 540 -6.04 17.01 -20.55
C GLY A 540 -7.48 16.49 -20.50
N ASN A 541 -7.86 15.86 -19.37
CA ASN A 541 -9.19 15.27 -19.21
C ASN A 541 -10.21 16.28 -18.65
N TRP A 542 -9.93 16.81 -17.43
CA TRP A 542 -10.89 17.67 -16.73
C TRP A 542 -10.83 19.12 -17.18
N GLY A 543 -9.64 19.67 -17.41
CA GLY A 543 -9.45 21.00 -18.00
C GLY A 543 -9.82 21.07 -19.47
N ALA A 544 -9.80 19.94 -20.16
CA ALA A 544 -9.92 19.86 -21.61
C ALA A 544 -9.00 20.88 -22.32
N ASP A 545 -7.77 21.00 -21.80
CA ASP A 545 -6.80 21.95 -22.28
C ASP A 545 -6.25 21.52 -23.65
N PRO A 546 -6.33 22.36 -24.69
CA PRO A 546 -5.97 21.96 -26.05
C PRO A 546 -4.48 21.72 -26.22
N GLU A 547 -3.61 22.43 -25.48
CA GLU A 547 -2.15 22.26 -25.59
C GLU A 547 -1.72 20.95 -24.96
N VAL A 548 -2.26 20.61 -23.76
CA VAL A 548 -1.99 19.33 -23.09
C VAL A 548 -2.57 18.16 -23.88
N ARG A 549 -3.71 18.31 -24.55
CA ARG A 549 -4.25 17.26 -25.43
C ARG A 549 -3.40 17.05 -26.68
N ALA A 550 -2.92 18.13 -27.30
CA ALA A 550 -1.98 18.03 -28.42
C ALA A 550 -0.68 17.34 -27.99
N PHE A 551 -0.09 17.74 -26.88
CA PHE A 551 1.06 17.08 -26.28
C PHE A 551 0.80 15.59 -26.04
N ALA A 552 -0.34 15.21 -25.46
CA ALA A 552 -0.68 13.81 -25.22
C ALA A 552 -0.79 12.99 -26.52
N SER A 553 -1.29 13.60 -27.62
CA SER A 553 -1.35 12.95 -28.92
C SER A 553 0.04 12.74 -29.51
N GLU A 554 0.93 13.75 -29.44
CA GLU A 554 2.33 13.66 -29.90
C GLU A 554 3.10 12.57 -29.11
N VAL A 555 2.98 12.54 -27.78
CA VAL A 555 3.58 11.54 -26.92
C VAL A 555 3.05 10.14 -27.25
N THR A 556 1.73 10.02 -27.52
CA THR A 556 1.12 8.74 -27.92
C THR A 556 1.70 8.24 -29.24
N GLU A 557 1.85 9.10 -30.26
CA GLU A 557 2.46 8.72 -31.53
C GLU A 557 3.92 8.30 -31.36
N ALA A 558 4.71 9.05 -30.57
CA ALA A 558 6.09 8.71 -30.27
C ALA A 558 6.20 7.36 -29.54
N TYR A 559 5.37 7.14 -28.51
CA TYR A 559 5.33 5.89 -27.76
C TYR A 559 4.92 4.68 -28.62
N LEU A 560 3.98 4.85 -29.56
CA LEU A 560 3.59 3.79 -30.51
C LEU A 560 4.73 3.46 -31.50
N ALA A 561 5.54 4.45 -31.86
CA ALA A 561 6.68 4.26 -32.75
C ALA A 561 7.88 3.62 -32.04
N ASP A 562 8.18 4.07 -30.83
CA ASP A 562 9.28 3.59 -29.99
C ASP A 562 8.96 3.78 -28.50
N ARG A 563 8.83 2.68 -27.76
CA ARG A 563 8.48 2.66 -26.33
C ARG A 563 9.50 3.41 -25.47
N GLN A 564 10.76 3.32 -25.82
CA GLN A 564 11.87 3.92 -25.05
C GLN A 564 12.03 5.43 -25.32
N SER A 565 11.38 5.97 -26.34
CA SER A 565 11.42 7.40 -26.64
C SER A 565 10.60 8.26 -25.67
N VAL A 566 9.78 7.63 -24.81
CA VAL A 566 8.85 8.30 -23.89
C VAL A 566 9.07 7.80 -22.47
N ASP A 567 9.14 8.73 -21.51
CA ASP A 567 9.19 8.39 -20.10
C ASP A 567 7.95 7.57 -19.66
N GLY A 568 8.20 6.48 -18.94
CA GLY A 568 7.15 5.54 -18.54
C GLY A 568 6.05 6.15 -17.65
N SER A 569 6.35 7.24 -16.91
CA SER A 569 5.38 7.90 -16.03
C SER A 569 4.29 8.65 -16.78
N ILE A 570 4.63 9.25 -17.94
CA ILE A 570 3.68 10.05 -18.73
C ILE A 570 2.98 9.25 -19.84
N ALA A 571 3.54 8.11 -20.25
CA ALA A 571 2.98 7.30 -21.35
C ALA A 571 1.52 6.91 -21.09
N GLY A 572 1.21 6.36 -19.91
CA GLY A 572 -0.15 5.94 -19.57
C GLY A 572 -1.19 7.06 -19.58
N PRO A 573 -0.97 8.20 -18.89
CA PRO A 573 -1.84 9.37 -18.97
C PRO A 573 -2.06 9.88 -20.40
N CYS A 574 -1.00 9.97 -21.20
CA CYS A 574 -1.09 10.46 -22.58
C CYS A 574 -1.92 9.52 -23.47
N LEU A 575 -1.73 8.21 -23.38
CA LEU A 575 -2.55 7.22 -24.08
C LEU A 575 -4.04 7.36 -23.73
N ARG A 576 -4.37 7.54 -22.44
CA ARG A 576 -5.76 7.72 -21.98
C ARG A 576 -6.38 9.03 -22.49
N ILE A 577 -5.60 10.12 -22.58
CA ILE A 577 -6.09 11.41 -23.08
C ILE A 577 -6.27 11.34 -24.60
N ALA A 578 -5.33 10.76 -25.34
CA ALA A 578 -5.46 10.58 -26.78
C ALA A 578 -6.69 9.73 -27.16
N ALA A 579 -7.04 8.73 -26.34
CA ALA A 579 -8.23 7.92 -26.54
C ALA A 579 -9.54 8.72 -26.44
N ILE A 580 -9.58 9.83 -25.68
CA ILE A 580 -10.81 10.64 -25.50
C ILE A 580 -11.32 11.16 -26.86
N GLU A 581 -10.43 11.59 -27.74
CA GLU A 581 -10.75 12.11 -29.07
C GLU A 581 -10.39 11.12 -30.19
N GLY A 582 -10.00 9.90 -29.81
CA GLY A 582 -9.54 8.86 -30.72
C GLY A 582 -10.65 8.25 -31.57
N ASP A 583 -10.24 7.74 -32.73
CA ASP A 583 -11.08 7.04 -33.67
C ASP A 583 -10.89 5.50 -33.62
N TRP A 584 -11.63 4.77 -34.45
CA TRP A 584 -11.50 3.32 -34.60
C TRP A 584 -10.10 2.84 -35.02
N ARG A 585 -9.34 3.66 -35.72
CA ARG A 585 -7.96 3.33 -36.09
C ARG A 585 -7.09 3.28 -34.83
N LEU A 586 -7.18 4.28 -33.98
CA LEU A 586 -6.44 4.32 -32.72
C LEU A 586 -6.88 3.22 -31.77
N TYR A 587 -8.20 2.96 -31.65
CA TYR A 587 -8.75 1.87 -30.86
C TYR A 587 -8.14 0.51 -31.26
N ASN A 588 -8.20 0.19 -32.56
CA ASN A 588 -7.63 -1.06 -33.07
C ASN A 588 -6.12 -1.15 -32.90
N THR A 589 -5.43 -0.01 -32.96
CA THR A 589 -4.00 0.05 -32.67
C THR A 589 -3.74 -0.30 -31.23
N PHE A 590 -4.45 0.30 -30.28
CA PHE A 590 -4.27 0.00 -28.85
C PHE A 590 -4.60 -1.46 -28.52
N LYS A 591 -5.67 -2.02 -29.10
CA LYS A 591 -6.00 -3.44 -28.93
C LYS A 591 -4.86 -4.34 -29.43
N LYS A 592 -4.34 -4.08 -30.61
CA LYS A 592 -3.22 -4.82 -31.19
C LYS A 592 -1.95 -4.74 -30.34
N GLU A 593 -1.65 -3.55 -29.83
CA GLU A 593 -0.47 -3.34 -28.98
C GLU A 593 -0.64 -4.03 -27.60
N TYR A 594 -1.87 -4.03 -27.04
CA TYR A 594 -2.20 -4.82 -25.85
C TYR A 594 -1.92 -6.32 -26.06
N GLU A 595 -2.36 -6.87 -27.18
CA GLU A 595 -2.17 -8.30 -27.50
C GLU A 595 -0.69 -8.65 -27.74
N ALA A 596 0.09 -7.74 -28.31
CA ALA A 596 1.50 -7.92 -28.66
C ALA A 596 2.47 -7.64 -27.51
N ALA A 597 2.06 -6.87 -26.49
CA ALA A 597 2.95 -6.43 -25.43
C ALA A 597 3.49 -7.60 -24.59
N SER A 598 4.82 -7.69 -24.49
CA SER A 598 5.53 -8.66 -23.66
C SER A 598 5.80 -8.14 -22.24
N VAL A 599 5.86 -6.81 -22.08
CA VAL A 599 6.03 -6.15 -20.80
C VAL A 599 4.67 -5.98 -20.11
N PRO A 600 4.47 -6.52 -18.90
CA PRO A 600 3.17 -6.48 -18.23
C PRO A 600 2.63 -5.04 -18.01
N ALA A 601 3.49 -4.09 -17.65
CA ALA A 601 3.12 -2.69 -17.45
C ALA A 601 2.63 -2.00 -18.74
N GLU A 602 3.22 -2.32 -19.90
CA GLU A 602 2.75 -1.80 -21.20
C GLU A 602 1.35 -2.31 -21.53
N ARG A 603 1.13 -3.62 -21.32
CA ARG A 603 -0.19 -4.23 -21.49
C ARG A 603 -1.25 -3.51 -20.68
N GLN A 604 -0.97 -3.21 -19.41
CA GLN A 604 -1.88 -2.48 -18.54
C GLN A 604 -2.15 -1.03 -19.01
N ARG A 605 -1.14 -0.35 -19.56
CA ARG A 605 -1.32 1.00 -20.12
C ARG A 605 -2.33 1.01 -21.27
N PHE A 606 -2.20 0.07 -22.22
CA PHE A 606 -3.11 -0.04 -23.36
C PHE A 606 -4.52 -0.45 -22.93
N LEU A 607 -4.65 -1.41 -22.02
CA LEU A 607 -5.94 -1.84 -21.49
C LEU A 607 -6.67 -0.66 -20.84
N SER A 608 -5.97 0.11 -19.99
CA SER A 608 -6.53 1.30 -19.36
C SER A 608 -6.95 2.38 -20.35
N ALA A 609 -6.28 2.49 -21.48
CA ALA A 609 -6.60 3.45 -22.52
C ALA A 609 -7.81 3.01 -23.37
N LEU A 610 -7.99 1.69 -23.63
CA LEU A 610 -9.14 1.16 -24.35
C LEU A 610 -10.50 1.55 -23.70
N GLY A 611 -10.54 1.66 -22.39
CA GLY A 611 -11.74 2.10 -21.66
C GLY A 611 -12.01 3.63 -21.69
N ARG A 612 -11.23 4.43 -22.46
CA ARG A 612 -11.35 5.90 -22.44
C ARG A 612 -11.95 6.51 -23.71
N PHE A 613 -12.15 5.75 -24.77
CA PHE A 613 -12.82 6.24 -25.97
C PHE A 613 -14.23 6.70 -25.68
N GLN A 614 -14.65 7.80 -26.31
CA GLN A 614 -15.96 8.44 -26.00
C GLN A 614 -17.08 7.99 -26.95
N ASP A 615 -16.75 7.46 -28.12
CA ASP A 615 -17.75 6.92 -29.04
C ASP A 615 -18.41 5.66 -28.47
N TRP A 616 -19.74 5.63 -28.46
CA TRP A 616 -20.51 4.54 -27.84
C TRP A 616 -20.18 3.17 -28.44
N SER A 617 -19.96 3.08 -29.75
CA SER A 617 -19.63 1.81 -30.41
C SER A 617 -18.27 1.27 -30.00
N MET A 618 -17.31 2.15 -29.69
CA MET A 618 -16.00 1.76 -29.14
C MET A 618 -16.09 1.36 -27.67
N GLN A 619 -16.94 2.02 -26.89
CA GLN A 619 -17.21 1.62 -25.49
C GLN A 619 -17.87 0.25 -25.43
N GLU A 620 -18.85 -0.03 -26.30
CA GLU A 620 -19.47 -1.35 -26.43
C GLU A 620 -18.44 -2.42 -26.82
N ALA A 621 -17.57 -2.13 -27.78
CA ALA A 621 -16.49 -3.04 -28.17
C ALA A 621 -15.48 -3.28 -27.04
N ALA A 622 -15.18 -2.28 -26.22
CA ALA A 622 -14.31 -2.44 -25.04
C ALA A 622 -14.97 -3.32 -23.97
N LEU A 623 -16.28 -3.15 -23.72
CA LEU A 623 -17.04 -4.02 -22.81
C LEU A 623 -17.12 -5.46 -23.32
N ASP A 624 -17.40 -5.66 -24.62
CA ASP A 624 -17.42 -6.99 -25.22
C ASP A 624 -16.05 -7.66 -25.12
N PHE A 625 -14.96 -6.90 -25.27
CA PHE A 625 -13.61 -7.41 -25.09
C PHE A 625 -13.35 -7.86 -23.66
N THR A 626 -13.87 -7.14 -22.65
CA THR A 626 -13.76 -7.58 -21.25
C THR A 626 -14.50 -8.88 -20.95
N LEU A 627 -15.57 -9.18 -21.70
CA LEU A 627 -16.41 -10.37 -21.53
C LEU A 627 -15.99 -11.54 -22.45
N SER A 628 -15.08 -11.31 -23.39
CA SER A 628 -14.67 -12.30 -24.41
C SER A 628 -13.90 -13.50 -23.85
N GLY A 629 -13.33 -13.38 -22.65
CA GLY A 629 -12.37 -14.35 -22.11
C GLY A 629 -10.95 -14.19 -22.70
N GLU A 630 -10.71 -13.19 -23.56
CA GLU A 630 -9.39 -12.86 -24.08
C GLU A 630 -8.57 -12.04 -23.10
N LEU A 631 -9.24 -11.37 -22.14
CA LEU A 631 -8.57 -10.69 -21.03
C LEU A 631 -8.11 -11.72 -20.00
N ARG A 632 -6.86 -11.63 -19.65
CA ARG A 632 -6.31 -12.41 -18.56
C ARG A 632 -6.66 -11.74 -17.24
N PRO A 633 -7.04 -12.50 -16.19
CA PRO A 633 -7.17 -11.96 -14.84
C PRO A 633 -5.85 -11.28 -14.41
N GLN A 634 -5.95 -10.09 -13.87
CA GLN A 634 -4.79 -9.35 -13.36
C GLN A 634 -4.99 -9.04 -11.91
#